data_b81dfc4ecaf48f6818e7b5913e15a56e
#
_entry.id   b81dfc4ecaf48f6818e7b5913e15a56e
#
_cell.length_a   1.000
_cell.length_b   1.000
_cell.length_c   1.000
_cell.angle_alpha   90.00
_cell.angle_beta   90.00
_cell.angle_gamma   90.00
#
_symmetry.space_group_name_H-M   'P 1'
#
loop_
_entity.id
_entity.type
_entity.pdbx_description
1 polymer ?
#
loop_
_entity_poly.entity_id
_entity_poly.type
_entity_poly.pdbx_seq_one_letter_code
_entity_poly.pdbx_strand_id
1 'polypeptide(L)'
;MLLLAVLPARAASEAEFRKLSKAYTLRADGSQEMRVQKELTLFTHAAMNGLYGETFIVYNPDFQKLEIHASYTRQKDGTVVQTPANAFVEVLPAAAANAPAYNQLKEMVVVHTGLELGATIVLDYSIVSKAGYLPELDVCCPVKELSPIKEFTFRLNVPAGKSVHYELLNASAQPSIAQRDGMKSFTWTLKEV
;
A
#
# COMPACT_ATOMS: atom_id res chain seq x y z
N MET A 1 -5.06 49.22 -17.27
CA MET A 1 -4.25 48.42 -16.32
C MET A 1 -4.69 46.97 -16.46
N LEU A 2 -3.93 46.18 -17.19
CA LEU A 2 -4.27 44.79 -17.46
C LEU A 2 -3.72 43.90 -16.31
N LEU A 3 -4.59 43.35 -15.48
CA LEU A 3 -4.19 42.44 -14.41
C LEU A 3 -3.99 41.01 -15.02
N LEU A 4 -2.73 40.63 -15.26
CA LEU A 4 -2.42 39.27 -15.63
C LEU A 4 -2.52 38.41 -14.37
N ALA A 5 -3.58 37.61 -14.25
CA ALA A 5 -3.67 36.56 -13.24
C ALA A 5 -2.75 35.39 -13.65
N VAL A 6 -1.61 35.27 -12.99
CA VAL A 6 -0.73 34.10 -13.09
C VAL A 6 -1.40 32.99 -12.29
N LEU A 7 -2.11 32.09 -12.99
CA LEU A 7 -2.55 30.83 -12.40
C LEU A 7 -1.29 29.98 -12.10
N PRO A 8 -1.14 29.45 -10.88
CA PRO A 8 -0.04 28.54 -10.61
C PRO A 8 -0.20 27.32 -11.49
N ALA A 9 0.73 27.10 -12.43
CA ALA A 9 0.81 25.85 -13.18
C ALA A 9 1.13 24.75 -12.16
N ARG A 10 0.14 23.93 -11.80
CA ARG A 10 0.39 22.69 -11.08
C ARG A 10 1.20 21.82 -12.02
N ALA A 11 2.44 21.46 -11.66
CA ALA A 11 3.21 20.48 -12.40
C ALA A 11 2.35 19.21 -12.56
N ALA A 12 2.23 18.72 -13.79
CA ALA A 12 1.50 17.49 -14.06
C ALA A 12 2.16 16.37 -13.26
N SER A 13 1.39 15.61 -12.49
CA SER A 13 1.90 14.48 -11.72
C SER A 13 2.33 13.36 -12.65
N GLU A 14 3.42 12.67 -12.32
CA GLU A 14 3.92 11.49 -13.03
C GLU A 14 2.91 10.32 -13.01
N ALA A 15 2.19 10.20 -11.89
CA ALA A 15 1.17 9.17 -11.65
C ALA A 15 0.16 9.68 -10.61
N GLU A 16 -0.92 8.94 -10.40
CA GLU A 16 -1.93 9.26 -9.38
C GLU A 16 -2.52 7.98 -8.80
N PHE A 17 -2.49 7.83 -7.49
CA PHE A 17 -3.25 6.80 -6.82
C PHE A 17 -4.75 7.13 -6.89
N ARG A 18 -5.51 6.36 -7.65
CA ARG A 18 -6.98 6.43 -7.66
C ARG A 18 -7.53 5.99 -6.33
N LYS A 19 -6.94 4.91 -5.79
CA LYS A 19 -7.19 4.38 -4.45
C LYS A 19 -5.91 3.84 -3.85
N LEU A 20 -5.72 4.11 -2.57
CA LEU A 20 -4.71 3.48 -1.74
C LEU A 20 -5.35 3.11 -0.41
N SER A 21 -5.40 1.83 -0.09
CA SER A 21 -5.92 1.32 1.17
C SER A 21 -4.84 0.55 1.92
N LYS A 22 -4.67 0.86 3.19
CA LYS A 22 -3.80 0.12 4.11
C LYS A 22 -4.65 -0.34 5.30
N ALA A 23 -4.75 -1.65 5.52
CA ALA A 23 -5.51 -2.23 6.61
C ALA A 23 -4.61 -3.05 7.52
N TYR A 24 -4.74 -2.87 8.82
CA TYR A 24 -4.04 -3.63 9.84
C TYR A 24 -5.06 -4.35 10.72
N THR A 25 -4.84 -5.62 10.95
CA THR A 25 -5.75 -6.46 11.73
C THR A 25 -4.97 -7.23 12.79
N LEU A 26 -5.31 -7.02 14.06
CA LEU A 26 -4.93 -7.90 15.14
C LEU A 26 -6.04 -8.95 15.32
N ARG A 27 -5.70 -10.22 15.18
CA ARG A 27 -6.65 -11.32 15.38
C ARG A 27 -6.70 -11.76 16.85
N ALA A 28 -7.73 -12.49 17.22
CA ALA A 28 -7.93 -12.96 18.60
C ALA A 28 -6.81 -13.91 19.07
N ASP A 29 -6.18 -14.65 18.16
CA ASP A 29 -5.05 -15.54 18.43
C ASP A 29 -3.71 -14.80 18.57
N GLY A 30 -3.68 -13.49 18.42
CA GLY A 30 -2.49 -12.66 18.45
C GLY A 30 -1.73 -12.58 17.12
N SER A 31 -2.17 -13.27 16.07
CA SER A 31 -1.63 -13.06 14.72
C SER A 31 -2.03 -11.69 14.18
N GLN A 32 -1.21 -11.15 13.28
CA GLN A 32 -1.44 -9.83 12.71
C GLN A 32 -1.42 -9.89 11.19
N GLU A 33 -2.24 -9.07 10.56
CA GLU A 33 -2.28 -8.94 9.11
C GLU A 33 -2.13 -7.46 8.72
N MET A 34 -1.23 -7.19 7.78
CA MET A 34 -1.18 -5.95 7.03
C MET A 34 -1.68 -6.24 5.60
N ARG A 35 -2.70 -5.55 5.14
CA ARG A 35 -3.18 -5.63 3.74
C ARG A 35 -3.05 -4.29 3.06
N VAL A 36 -2.52 -4.30 1.85
CA VAL A 36 -2.36 -3.12 1.00
C VAL A 36 -3.09 -3.34 -0.31
N GLN A 37 -3.92 -2.38 -0.68
CA GLN A 37 -4.61 -2.36 -1.96
C GLN A 37 -4.33 -1.03 -2.64
N LYS A 38 -3.85 -1.07 -3.89
CA LYS A 38 -3.58 0.13 -4.68
C LYS A 38 -4.17 0.03 -6.08
N GLU A 39 -4.71 1.17 -6.55
CA GLU A 39 -5.02 1.45 -7.94
C GLU A 39 -4.23 2.71 -8.31
N LEU A 40 -3.21 2.57 -9.16
CA LEU A 40 -2.28 3.64 -9.53
C LEU A 40 -2.30 3.85 -11.04
N THR A 41 -2.74 5.01 -11.49
CA THR A 41 -2.73 5.40 -12.91
C THR A 41 -1.42 6.10 -13.27
N LEU A 42 -0.81 5.69 -14.38
CA LEU A 42 0.48 6.17 -14.87
C LEU A 42 0.29 7.18 -15.98
N PHE A 43 0.96 8.34 -15.90
CA PHE A 43 0.81 9.41 -16.88
C PHE A 43 2.06 9.65 -17.72
N THR A 44 3.22 9.16 -17.28
CA THR A 44 4.49 9.38 -17.94
C THR A 44 5.33 8.11 -18.08
N HIS A 45 6.29 8.12 -19.00
CA HIS A 45 7.26 7.04 -19.14
C HIS A 45 8.19 6.94 -17.91
N ALA A 46 8.49 8.05 -17.25
CA ALA A 46 9.25 8.04 -16.00
C ALA A 46 8.53 7.28 -14.89
N ALA A 47 7.20 7.46 -14.78
CA ALA A 47 6.39 6.69 -13.84
C ALA A 47 6.44 5.18 -14.12
N MET A 48 6.40 4.77 -15.40
CA MET A 48 6.43 3.35 -15.78
C MET A 48 7.79 2.71 -15.54
N ASN A 49 8.89 3.39 -15.89
CA ASN A 49 10.21 2.78 -15.95
C ASN A 49 11.05 3.00 -14.68
N GLY A 50 10.80 4.07 -13.92
CA GLY A 50 11.65 4.46 -12.80
C GLY A 50 10.97 4.48 -11.44
N LEU A 51 9.65 4.74 -11.39
CA LEU A 51 8.97 4.94 -10.12
C LEU A 51 8.05 3.79 -9.71
N TYR A 52 7.30 3.23 -10.68
CA TYR A 52 6.20 2.31 -10.39
C TYR A 52 6.16 1.05 -11.25
N GLY A 53 7.18 0.83 -12.09
CA GLY A 53 7.28 -0.40 -12.91
C GLY A 53 7.39 -1.66 -12.07
N GLU A 54 7.85 -1.52 -10.84
CA GLU A 54 8.01 -2.61 -9.87
C GLU A 54 7.41 -2.23 -8.51
N THR A 55 7.05 -3.24 -7.73
CA THR A 55 6.68 -3.08 -6.32
C THR A 55 7.50 -4.03 -5.48
N PHE A 56 8.13 -3.50 -4.44
CA PHE A 56 9.02 -4.22 -3.54
C PHE A 56 8.29 -4.47 -2.22
N ILE A 57 8.20 -5.75 -1.79
CA ILE A 57 7.48 -6.16 -0.59
C ILE A 57 8.42 -7.00 0.27
N VAL A 58 8.92 -6.41 1.36
CA VAL A 58 9.83 -7.08 2.30
C VAL A 58 9.04 -7.81 3.37
N TYR A 59 9.42 -9.07 3.66
CA TYR A 59 8.82 -9.90 4.71
C TYR A 59 9.84 -10.90 5.25
N ASN A 60 9.53 -11.48 6.40
CA ASN A 60 10.33 -12.54 7.02
C ASN A 60 9.60 -13.88 6.88
N PRO A 61 9.98 -14.79 5.96
CA PRO A 61 9.27 -16.05 5.72
C PRO A 61 9.24 -17.01 6.90
N ASP A 62 10.15 -16.86 7.87
CA ASP A 62 10.15 -17.68 9.09
C ASP A 62 8.93 -17.39 9.98
N PHE A 63 8.46 -16.14 9.96
CA PHE A 63 7.38 -15.64 10.83
C PHE A 63 6.21 -15.01 10.09
N GLN A 64 6.38 -14.73 8.80
CA GLN A 64 5.40 -14.02 7.99
C GLN A 64 5.10 -14.79 6.69
N LYS A 65 3.87 -14.66 6.21
CA LYS A 65 3.43 -15.17 4.92
C LYS A 65 2.98 -13.99 4.06
N LEU A 66 3.56 -13.86 2.87
CA LEU A 66 3.07 -12.96 1.84
C LEU A 66 1.98 -13.66 1.01
N GLU A 67 0.88 -12.98 0.80
CA GLU A 67 -0.23 -13.42 -0.05
C GLU A 67 -0.57 -12.34 -1.06
N ILE A 68 -0.45 -12.65 -2.36
CA ILE A 68 -0.87 -11.75 -3.44
C ILE A 68 -2.29 -12.15 -3.82
N HIS A 69 -3.26 -11.25 -3.60
CA HIS A 69 -4.67 -11.47 -3.89
C HIS A 69 -5.04 -11.07 -5.31
N ALA A 70 -4.43 -9.97 -5.80
CA ALA A 70 -4.58 -9.51 -7.18
C ALA A 70 -3.33 -8.75 -7.63
N SER A 71 -2.89 -8.99 -8.86
CA SER A 71 -1.84 -8.22 -9.52
C SER A 71 -2.09 -8.21 -11.01
N TYR A 72 -2.45 -7.04 -11.54
CA TYR A 72 -2.70 -6.84 -12.95
C TYR A 72 -2.60 -5.37 -13.35
N THR A 73 -2.49 -5.13 -14.65
CA THR A 73 -2.59 -3.80 -15.24
C THR A 73 -3.88 -3.69 -16.03
N ARG A 74 -4.68 -2.67 -15.78
CA ARG A 74 -5.82 -2.29 -16.62
C ARG A 74 -5.33 -1.21 -17.57
N GLN A 75 -5.28 -1.53 -18.86
CA GLN A 75 -4.87 -0.62 -19.93
C GLN A 75 -5.90 0.50 -20.14
N LYS A 76 -5.54 1.50 -20.91
CA LYS A 76 -6.39 2.67 -21.16
C LYS A 76 -7.72 2.31 -21.84
N ASP A 77 -7.72 1.29 -22.69
CA ASP A 77 -8.90 0.77 -23.37
C ASP A 77 -9.75 -0.17 -22.51
N GLY A 78 -9.33 -0.45 -21.27
CA GLY A 78 -9.99 -1.36 -20.32
C GLY A 78 -9.49 -2.80 -20.38
N THR A 79 -8.59 -3.14 -21.31
CA THR A 79 -7.97 -4.48 -21.37
C THR A 79 -7.21 -4.77 -20.08
N VAL A 80 -7.37 -5.98 -19.54
CA VAL A 80 -6.70 -6.43 -18.33
C VAL A 80 -5.56 -7.36 -18.68
N VAL A 81 -4.34 -6.97 -18.31
CA VAL A 81 -3.12 -7.76 -18.45
C VAL A 81 -2.73 -8.30 -17.07
N GLN A 82 -2.92 -9.60 -16.86
CA GLN A 82 -2.52 -10.26 -15.60
C GLN A 82 -1.00 -10.27 -15.45
N THR A 83 -0.52 -10.06 -14.25
CA THR A 83 0.91 -10.22 -13.92
C THR A 83 1.27 -11.69 -14.05
N PRO A 84 2.17 -12.07 -14.96
CA PRO A 84 2.53 -13.48 -15.17
C PRO A 84 3.37 -14.02 -14.00
N ALA A 85 3.37 -15.35 -13.81
CA ALA A 85 4.04 -15.99 -12.68
C ALA A 85 5.55 -15.66 -12.59
N ASN A 86 6.23 -15.52 -13.73
CA ASN A 86 7.66 -15.16 -13.78
C ASN A 86 7.96 -13.69 -13.48
N ALA A 87 6.94 -12.86 -13.29
CA ALA A 87 7.08 -11.46 -12.88
C ALA A 87 7.02 -11.28 -11.34
N PHE A 88 6.93 -12.37 -10.60
CA PHE A 88 7.08 -12.39 -9.15
C PHE A 88 8.45 -13.00 -8.82
N VAL A 89 9.41 -12.16 -8.40
CA VAL A 89 10.78 -12.57 -8.16
C VAL A 89 11.14 -12.33 -6.70
N GLU A 90 11.54 -13.39 -6.00
CA GLU A 90 11.95 -13.29 -4.60
C GLU A 90 13.48 -13.13 -4.53
N VAL A 91 13.93 -12.08 -3.86
CA VAL A 91 15.35 -11.73 -3.70
C VAL A 91 15.67 -11.39 -2.24
N LEU A 92 16.95 -11.25 -1.92
CA LEU A 92 17.39 -10.63 -0.69
C LEU A 92 17.19 -9.10 -0.80
N PRO A 93 16.59 -8.43 0.20
CA PRO A 93 16.47 -6.96 0.19
C PRO A 93 17.85 -6.29 0.05
N ALA A 94 17.94 -5.29 -0.81
CA ALA A 94 19.20 -4.56 -1.03
C ALA A 94 19.80 -4.00 0.27
N ALA A 95 18.97 -3.55 1.21
CA ALA A 95 19.38 -3.07 2.52
C ALA A 95 20.02 -4.17 3.40
N ALA A 96 19.71 -5.44 3.15
CA ALA A 96 20.23 -6.58 3.89
C ALA A 96 21.52 -7.17 3.24
N ALA A 97 21.91 -6.75 2.04
CA ALA A 97 23.02 -7.32 1.28
C ALA A 97 24.38 -7.33 2.03
N ASN A 98 24.61 -6.32 2.87
CA ASN A 98 25.82 -6.20 3.70
C ASN A 98 25.55 -6.39 5.19
N ALA A 99 24.41 -6.99 5.55
CA ALA A 99 23.96 -7.16 6.92
C ALA A 99 23.52 -8.63 7.16
N PRO A 100 24.48 -9.57 7.37
CA PRO A 100 24.20 -11.02 7.47
C PRO A 100 23.14 -11.40 8.52
N ALA A 101 22.96 -10.57 9.55
CA ALA A 101 21.93 -10.76 10.57
C ALA A 101 20.49 -10.66 10.03
N TYR A 102 20.31 -10.14 8.81
CA TYR A 102 19.02 -9.98 8.13
C TYR A 102 18.85 -10.85 6.89
N ASN A 103 19.71 -11.87 6.70
CA ASN A 103 19.65 -12.78 5.54
C ASN A 103 18.36 -13.61 5.48
N GLN A 104 17.62 -13.73 6.60
CA GLN A 104 16.31 -14.38 6.65
C GLN A 104 15.20 -13.55 5.97
N LEU A 105 15.43 -12.25 5.74
CA LEU A 105 14.46 -11.42 5.05
C LEU A 105 14.41 -11.74 3.56
N LYS A 106 13.23 -11.65 3.00
CA LYS A 106 12.95 -11.75 1.57
C LYS A 106 12.26 -10.49 1.09
N GLU A 107 12.52 -10.16 -0.16
CA GLU A 107 11.84 -9.10 -0.88
C GLU A 107 11.18 -9.69 -2.13
N MET A 108 9.87 -9.64 -2.16
CA MET A 108 9.11 -9.96 -3.37
C MET A 108 9.11 -8.75 -4.28
N VAL A 109 9.73 -8.89 -5.44
CA VAL A 109 9.64 -7.91 -6.54
C VAL A 109 8.48 -8.31 -7.43
N VAL A 110 7.47 -7.47 -7.49
CA VAL A 110 6.35 -7.62 -8.42
C VAL A 110 6.59 -6.72 -9.62
N VAL A 111 6.98 -7.31 -10.75
CA VAL A 111 7.20 -6.59 -12.01
C VAL A 111 5.86 -6.39 -12.71
N HIS A 112 5.42 -5.14 -12.84
CA HIS A 112 4.15 -4.84 -13.51
C HIS A 112 4.30 -4.92 -15.03
N THR A 113 3.42 -5.66 -15.68
CA THR A 113 3.44 -5.91 -17.13
C THR A 113 2.28 -5.23 -17.84
N GLY A 114 2.39 -5.00 -19.14
CA GLY A 114 1.33 -4.36 -19.94
C GLY A 114 1.18 -2.87 -19.65
N LEU A 115 2.24 -2.21 -19.17
CA LEU A 115 2.23 -0.77 -18.85
C LEU A 115 2.19 0.08 -20.12
N GLU A 116 1.34 1.09 -20.09
CA GLU A 116 1.24 2.14 -21.11
C GLU A 116 0.80 3.46 -20.47
N LEU A 117 0.86 4.54 -21.21
CA LEU A 117 0.39 5.85 -20.71
C LEU A 117 -1.14 5.82 -20.49
N GLY A 118 -1.55 6.11 -19.28
CA GLY A 118 -2.95 6.06 -18.84
C GLY A 118 -3.38 4.70 -18.29
N ALA A 119 -2.51 3.68 -18.31
CA ALA A 119 -2.78 2.40 -17.65
C ALA A 119 -2.86 2.54 -16.13
N THR A 120 -3.59 1.66 -15.49
CA THR A 120 -3.74 1.58 -14.03
C THR A 120 -3.20 0.25 -13.52
N ILE A 121 -2.17 0.32 -12.68
CA ILE A 121 -1.67 -0.82 -11.91
C ILE A 121 -2.67 -1.11 -10.79
N VAL A 122 -3.09 -2.37 -10.66
CA VAL A 122 -3.89 -2.87 -9.55
C VAL A 122 -3.09 -3.94 -8.81
N LEU A 123 -2.86 -3.70 -7.54
CA LEU A 123 -2.16 -4.65 -6.67
C LEU A 123 -2.87 -4.73 -5.32
N ASP A 124 -3.14 -5.95 -4.87
CA ASP A 124 -3.73 -6.29 -3.59
C ASP A 124 -2.91 -7.42 -2.95
N TYR A 125 -2.34 -7.18 -1.78
CA TYR A 125 -1.57 -8.18 -1.06
C TYR A 125 -1.72 -8.06 0.45
N SER A 126 -1.46 -9.16 1.15
CA SER A 126 -1.37 -9.20 2.61
C SER A 126 -0.03 -9.77 3.07
N ILE A 127 0.46 -9.26 4.19
CA ILE A 127 1.51 -9.91 4.99
C ILE A 127 0.87 -10.35 6.30
N VAL A 128 0.84 -11.66 6.53
CA VAL A 128 0.29 -12.27 7.74
C VAL A 128 1.42 -12.69 8.65
N SER A 129 1.50 -12.10 9.84
CA SER A 129 2.49 -12.42 10.87
C SER A 129 1.93 -13.45 11.84
N LYS A 130 2.73 -14.48 12.17
CA LYS A 130 2.39 -15.50 13.18
C LYS A 130 2.16 -14.83 14.54
N ALA A 131 1.28 -15.41 15.35
CA ALA A 131 1.10 -15.02 16.74
C ALA A 131 2.43 -15.06 17.51
N GLY A 132 2.71 -14.01 18.30
CA GLY A 132 3.91 -13.88 19.12
C GLY A 132 5.18 -13.39 18.38
N TYR A 133 5.13 -13.23 17.04
CA TYR A 133 6.25 -12.63 16.32
C TYR A 133 6.37 -11.14 16.61
N LEU A 134 5.25 -10.43 16.58
CA LEU A 134 5.18 -9.03 16.98
C LEU A 134 4.52 -8.96 18.37
N PRO A 135 5.14 -8.29 19.35
CA PRO A 135 4.64 -8.28 20.72
C PRO A 135 3.31 -7.55 20.87
N GLU A 136 3.11 -6.55 20.03
CA GLU A 136 1.90 -5.72 20.00
C GLU A 136 1.64 -5.21 18.58
N LEU A 137 0.45 -4.69 18.34
CA LEU A 137 0.13 -4.01 17.09
C LEU A 137 0.49 -2.53 17.24
N ASP A 138 1.69 -2.19 16.76
CA ASP A 138 2.16 -0.82 16.64
C ASP A 138 2.30 -0.44 15.16
N VAL A 139 1.63 0.65 14.74
CA VAL A 139 1.56 1.05 13.34
C VAL A 139 1.85 2.54 13.19
N CYS A 140 2.95 2.84 12.52
CA CYS A 140 3.21 4.17 11.97
C CYS A 140 2.95 4.14 10.46
N CYS A 141 1.87 4.78 10.02
CA CYS A 141 1.44 4.76 8.61
C CYS A 141 1.54 6.15 7.98
N PRO A 142 2.57 6.43 7.17
CA PRO A 142 2.59 7.66 6.39
C PRO A 142 1.44 7.65 5.37
N VAL A 143 0.71 8.76 5.32
CA VAL A 143 -0.40 8.95 4.38
C VAL A 143 0.11 9.46 3.04
N LYS A 144 1.16 10.29 3.06
CA LYS A 144 1.71 10.93 1.86
C LYS A 144 2.60 9.97 1.07
N GLU A 145 2.39 9.93 -0.24
CA GLU A 145 3.20 9.19 -1.22
C GLU A 145 3.90 10.17 -2.19
N LEU A 146 4.74 9.65 -3.10
CA LEU A 146 5.40 10.48 -4.13
C LEU A 146 4.42 11.07 -5.14
N SER A 147 3.32 10.39 -5.40
CA SER A 147 2.26 10.84 -6.30
C SER A 147 0.99 11.15 -5.51
N PRO A 148 0.14 12.08 -5.99
CA PRO A 148 -1.13 12.41 -5.36
C PRO A 148 -2.02 11.19 -5.14
N ILE A 149 -2.83 11.23 -4.09
CA ILE A 149 -3.79 10.18 -3.77
C ILE A 149 -5.20 10.77 -3.78
N LYS A 150 -6.07 10.26 -4.67
CA LYS A 150 -7.48 10.66 -4.75
C LYS A 150 -8.28 10.21 -3.54
N GLU A 151 -8.10 8.93 -3.18
CA GLU A 151 -8.75 8.34 -2.01
C GLU A 151 -7.76 7.46 -1.25
N PHE A 152 -7.45 7.86 -0.03
CA PHE A 152 -6.67 7.08 0.93
C PHE A 152 -7.61 6.52 2.00
N THR A 153 -7.53 5.21 2.24
CA THR A 153 -8.24 4.56 3.35
C THR A 153 -7.24 3.86 4.27
N PHE A 154 -7.26 4.25 5.54
CA PHE A 154 -6.58 3.51 6.59
C PHE A 154 -7.62 2.78 7.45
N ARG A 155 -7.41 1.50 7.70
CA ARG A 155 -8.29 0.70 8.55
C ARG A 155 -7.50 -0.05 9.60
N LEU A 156 -7.99 0.01 10.84
CA LEU A 156 -7.45 -0.75 11.96
C LEU A 156 -8.56 -1.64 12.51
N ASN A 157 -8.33 -2.95 12.54
CA ASN A 157 -9.25 -3.93 13.07
C ASN A 157 -8.63 -4.60 14.29
N VAL A 158 -9.35 -4.63 15.40
CA VAL A 158 -8.89 -5.26 16.65
C VAL A 158 -10.05 -6.03 17.31
N PRO A 159 -9.78 -7.04 18.17
CA PRO A 159 -10.81 -7.63 19.00
C PRO A 159 -11.55 -6.56 19.82
N ALA A 160 -12.86 -6.66 19.94
CA ALA A 160 -13.74 -5.63 20.51
C ALA A 160 -13.36 -5.18 21.93
N GLY A 161 -12.75 -6.10 22.71
CA GLY A 161 -12.28 -5.81 24.09
C GLY A 161 -10.92 -5.13 24.16
N LYS A 162 -10.23 -4.87 23.04
CA LYS A 162 -8.93 -4.20 23.03
C LYS A 162 -9.10 -2.68 23.01
N SER A 163 -8.32 -2.00 23.86
CA SER A 163 -8.15 -0.55 23.80
C SER A 163 -7.19 -0.17 22.68
N VAL A 164 -7.51 0.91 21.97
CA VAL A 164 -6.69 1.45 20.89
C VAL A 164 -6.36 2.90 21.21
N HIS A 165 -5.08 3.24 21.15
CA HIS A 165 -4.59 4.61 21.14
C HIS A 165 -4.20 4.96 19.73
N TYR A 166 -4.61 6.12 19.24
CA TYR A 166 -4.24 6.60 17.91
C TYR A 166 -4.06 8.12 17.93
N GLU A 167 -3.20 8.58 17.06
CA GLU A 167 -2.98 10.00 16.81
C GLU A 167 -2.83 10.21 15.30
N LEU A 168 -3.47 11.24 14.78
CA LEU A 168 -3.31 11.68 13.40
C LEU A 168 -2.51 12.98 13.39
N LEU A 169 -1.26 12.89 12.95
CA LEU A 169 -0.36 14.04 12.90
C LEU A 169 -0.61 14.87 11.63
N ASN A 170 -0.59 16.20 11.77
CA ASN A 170 -0.71 17.19 10.69
C ASN A 170 -2.04 17.14 9.91
N ALA A 171 -3.07 16.50 10.46
CA ALA A 171 -4.42 16.47 9.89
C ALA A 171 -5.46 16.33 11.00
N SER A 172 -6.71 16.68 10.69
CA SER A 172 -7.85 16.47 11.59
C SER A 172 -8.89 15.62 10.88
N ALA A 173 -8.92 14.32 11.18
CA ALA A 173 -9.98 13.43 10.73
C ALA A 173 -10.31 12.45 11.86
N GLN A 174 -11.60 12.17 12.04
CA GLN A 174 -12.05 11.18 13.00
C GLN A 174 -12.36 9.87 12.27
N PRO A 175 -12.07 8.71 12.84
CA PRO A 175 -12.42 7.45 12.23
C PRO A 175 -13.92 7.21 12.32
N SER A 176 -14.49 6.58 11.30
CA SER A 176 -15.74 5.84 11.48
C SER A 176 -15.43 4.56 12.26
N ILE A 177 -16.27 4.26 13.27
CA ILE A 177 -16.07 3.09 14.13
C ILE A 177 -17.26 2.15 13.92
N ALA A 178 -16.95 0.89 13.63
CA ALA A 178 -17.94 -0.18 13.52
C ALA A 178 -17.53 -1.37 14.40
N GLN A 179 -18.51 -2.10 14.91
CA GLN A 179 -18.27 -3.34 15.66
C GLN A 179 -19.13 -4.44 15.06
N ARG A 180 -18.49 -5.53 14.67
CA ARG A 180 -19.13 -6.71 14.10
C ARG A 180 -18.31 -7.95 14.39
N ASP A 181 -19.00 -9.07 14.64
CA ASP A 181 -18.40 -10.41 14.80
C ASP A 181 -17.24 -10.44 15.81
N GLY A 182 -17.38 -9.72 16.94
CA GLY A 182 -16.36 -9.63 17.98
C GLY A 182 -15.15 -8.75 17.65
N MET A 183 -15.17 -8.08 16.51
CA MET A 183 -14.13 -7.15 16.07
C MET A 183 -14.62 -5.70 16.09
N LYS A 184 -13.71 -4.78 16.40
CA LYS A 184 -13.90 -3.34 16.31
C LYS A 184 -13.01 -2.78 15.21
N SER A 185 -13.61 -2.06 14.27
CA SER A 185 -12.93 -1.48 13.11
C SER A 185 -12.93 0.05 13.21
N PHE A 186 -11.77 0.64 13.06
CA PHE A 186 -11.58 2.09 12.93
C PHE A 186 -11.20 2.38 11.49
N THR A 187 -11.91 3.24 10.80
CA THR A 187 -11.65 3.56 9.39
C THR A 187 -11.53 5.06 9.19
N TRP A 188 -10.38 5.51 8.70
CA TRP A 188 -10.14 6.87 8.22
C TRP A 188 -10.17 6.88 6.70
N THR A 189 -10.86 7.84 6.13
CA THR A 189 -10.87 8.08 4.68
C THR A 189 -10.48 9.54 4.44
N LEU A 190 -9.40 9.73 3.68
CA LEU A 190 -8.90 11.03 3.29
C LEU A 190 -8.98 11.15 1.76
N LYS A 191 -9.29 12.34 1.26
CA LYS A 191 -9.39 12.62 -0.18
C LYS A 191 -8.42 13.72 -0.56
N GLU A 192 -7.90 13.61 -1.80
CA GLU A 192 -6.99 14.62 -2.39
C GLU A 192 -5.74 14.86 -1.51
N VAL A 193 -5.03 13.80 -1.18
CA VAL A 193 -3.83 13.81 -0.33
C VAL A 193 -2.55 13.97 -1.17
#